data_fec568827f8700e9a0605856499c38c3
#
_entry.id   fec568827f8700e9a0605856499c38c3
#
_cell.length_a   1.000
_cell.length_b   1.000
_cell.length_c   1.000
_cell.angle_alpha   90.00
_cell.angle_beta   90.00
_cell.angle_gamma   90.00
#
_symmetry.space_group_name_H-M   'P 1'
#
loop_
_entity.id
_entity.type
_entity.pdbx_description
1 polymer ?
#
loop_
_entity_poly.entity_id
_entity_poly.type
_entity_poly.pdbx_seq_one_letter_code
_entity_poly.pdbx_strand_id
1 'polypeptide(L)'
;MNFIEVCAGCGGLSTGLKNAGFTPLFISDIDKNCVETLKLNHDNANYIHCEDMKTTSLTQYDDVHLLCGGVPCQSFSQAGERKGLDDPRGQLIIEFNRLINECNPQMFLIENVKGLVHHLSLIHI
;
A
#
# COMPACT_ATOMS: atom_id res chain seq x y z
N MET A 1 5.72 -2.80 -17.68
CA MET A 1 4.61 -2.37 -16.79
C MET A 1 5.20 -1.57 -15.62
N ASN A 2 4.46 -0.58 -15.13
CA ASN A 2 4.88 0.25 -14.00
C ASN A 2 4.00 -0.03 -12.76
N PHE A 3 4.46 0.40 -11.58
CA PHE A 3 3.71 0.24 -10.35
C PHE A 3 3.91 1.39 -9.36
N ILE A 4 2.93 1.54 -8.49
CA ILE A 4 2.96 2.37 -7.28
C ILE A 4 2.76 1.45 -6.08
N GLU A 5 3.55 1.64 -5.02
CA GLU A 5 3.41 0.91 -3.76
C GLU A 5 3.27 1.88 -2.58
N VAL A 6 2.24 1.68 -1.77
CA VAL A 6 2.04 2.38 -0.50
C VAL A 6 2.12 1.40 0.67
N CYS A 7 2.51 1.86 1.85
CA CYS A 7 2.78 1.00 3.01
C CYS A 7 3.78 -0.12 2.66
N ALA A 8 4.87 0.26 2.01
CA ALA A 8 5.83 -0.67 1.41
C ALA A 8 6.68 -1.44 2.45
N GLY A 9 6.70 -0.99 3.70
CA GLY A 9 7.60 -1.55 4.70
C GLY A 9 9.06 -1.49 4.23
N CYS A 10 9.78 -2.57 4.39
CA CYS A 10 11.19 -2.68 3.94
C CYS A 10 11.33 -3.05 2.45
N GLY A 11 10.24 -3.09 1.66
CA GLY A 11 10.28 -3.24 0.22
C GLY A 11 10.28 -4.68 -0.30
N GLY A 12 9.70 -5.61 0.43
CA GLY A 12 9.60 -7.00 -0.03
C GLY A 12 8.81 -7.14 -1.32
N LEU A 13 7.66 -6.48 -1.41
CA LEU A 13 6.80 -6.52 -2.59
C LEU A 13 7.43 -5.76 -3.76
N SER A 14 7.92 -4.54 -3.55
CA SER A 14 8.60 -3.75 -4.59
C SER A 14 9.83 -4.45 -5.17
N THR A 15 10.61 -5.13 -4.33
CA THR A 15 11.74 -5.94 -4.79
C THR A 15 11.27 -7.09 -5.69
N GLY A 16 10.21 -7.80 -5.30
CA GLY A 16 9.61 -8.85 -6.11
C GLY A 16 9.09 -8.33 -7.45
N LEU A 17 8.39 -7.19 -7.46
CA LEU A 17 7.88 -6.56 -8.68
C LEU A 17 9.01 -6.10 -9.61
N LYS A 18 10.07 -5.48 -9.09
CA LYS A 18 11.26 -5.13 -9.88
C LYS A 18 11.90 -6.35 -10.53
N ASN A 19 12.07 -7.44 -9.78
CA ASN A 19 12.62 -8.69 -10.31
C ASN A 19 11.72 -9.30 -11.38
N ALA A 20 10.41 -9.06 -11.33
CA ALA A 20 9.46 -9.44 -12.35
C ALA A 20 9.39 -8.46 -13.56
N GLY A 21 10.25 -7.44 -13.59
CA GLY A 21 10.35 -6.48 -14.69
C GLY A 21 9.41 -5.29 -14.61
N PHE A 22 8.80 -5.02 -13.44
CA PHE A 22 8.02 -3.80 -13.24
C PHE A 22 8.93 -2.61 -12.91
N THR A 23 8.54 -1.43 -13.37
CA THR A 23 9.24 -0.16 -13.10
C THR A 23 8.50 0.61 -12.02
N PRO A 24 9.14 0.98 -10.88
CA PRO A 24 8.49 1.78 -9.86
C PRO A 24 8.29 3.23 -10.30
N LEU A 25 7.10 3.78 -10.06
CA LEU A 25 6.78 5.19 -10.21
C LEU A 25 6.81 5.93 -8.86
N PHE A 26 6.33 5.26 -7.81
CA PHE A 26 6.25 5.80 -6.47
C PHE A 26 6.22 4.66 -5.45
N ILE A 27 6.99 4.78 -4.39
CA ILE A 27 7.01 3.84 -3.26
C ILE A 27 7.02 4.66 -1.98
N SER A 28 6.11 4.39 -1.05
CA SER A 28 6.06 5.12 0.22
C SER A 28 5.83 4.23 1.44
N ASP A 29 6.37 4.70 2.54
CA ASP A 29 6.05 4.22 3.88
C ASP A 29 6.11 5.39 4.87
N ILE A 30 5.37 5.31 5.98
CA ILE A 30 5.38 6.31 7.04
C ILE A 30 6.60 6.15 7.97
N ASP A 31 7.14 4.93 8.08
CA ASP A 31 8.28 4.63 8.95
C ASP A 31 9.60 4.99 8.25
N LYS A 32 10.34 5.91 8.86
CA LYS A 32 11.64 6.37 8.36
C LYS A 32 12.66 5.24 8.21
N ASN A 33 12.67 4.26 9.12
CA ASN A 33 13.61 3.14 9.05
C ASN A 33 13.29 2.22 7.86
N CYS A 34 12.00 2.03 7.58
CA CYS A 34 11.55 1.31 6.38
C CYS A 34 12.00 2.05 5.12
N VAL A 35 11.80 3.36 5.07
CA VAL A 35 12.22 4.21 3.93
C VAL A 35 13.73 4.18 3.72
N GLU A 36 14.53 4.20 4.78
CA GLU A 36 15.98 4.07 4.68
C GLU A 36 16.39 2.70 4.12
N THR A 37 15.74 1.65 4.56
CA THR A 37 15.96 0.29 4.01
C THR A 37 15.57 0.22 2.53
N LEU A 38 14.44 0.81 2.15
CA LEU A 38 14.03 0.92 0.74
C LEU A 38 15.10 1.61 -0.10
N LYS A 39 15.63 2.75 0.36
CA LYS A 39 16.68 3.50 -0.36
C LYS A 39 17.97 2.71 -0.55
N LEU A 40 18.31 1.84 0.40
CA LEU A 40 19.48 0.95 0.28
C LEU A 40 19.28 -0.15 -0.76
N ASN A 41 18.05 -0.62 -0.94
CA ASN A 41 17.73 -1.74 -1.83
C ASN A 41 17.30 -1.32 -3.25
N HIS A 42 17.21 -0.01 -3.51
CA HIS A 42 16.81 0.54 -4.80
C HIS A 42 17.90 1.45 -5.36
N ASP A 43 18.23 1.29 -6.64
CA ASP A 43 19.30 2.03 -7.32
C ASP A 43 19.01 3.53 -7.48
N ASN A 44 17.73 3.92 -7.41
CA ASN A 44 17.29 5.29 -7.53
C ASN A 44 16.27 5.62 -6.43
N ALA A 45 16.62 6.53 -5.53
CA ALA A 45 15.78 6.93 -4.41
C ALA A 45 14.70 7.98 -4.76
N ASN A 46 14.67 8.49 -5.99
CA ASN A 46 13.77 9.60 -6.37
C ASN A 46 12.28 9.25 -6.32
N TYR A 47 11.94 7.97 -6.42
CA TYR A 47 10.55 7.48 -6.31
C TYR A 47 10.21 6.95 -4.91
N ILE A 48 11.13 7.10 -3.93
CA ILE A 48 10.93 6.60 -2.55
C ILE A 48 10.63 7.77 -1.63
N HIS A 49 9.49 7.72 -0.96
CA HIS A 49 8.95 8.81 -0.15
C HIS A 49 8.66 8.36 1.28
N CYS A 50 8.91 9.23 2.24
CA CYS A 50 8.51 9.05 3.64
C CYS A 50 7.21 9.82 3.87
N GLU A 51 6.07 9.16 3.65
CA GLU A 51 4.76 9.82 3.67
C GLU A 51 3.68 8.93 4.30
N ASP A 52 2.72 9.58 4.96
CA ASP A 52 1.49 8.93 5.39
C ASP A 52 0.54 8.76 4.20
N MET A 53 0.08 7.54 3.95
CA MET A 53 -0.88 7.23 2.90
C MET A 53 -2.15 8.10 2.96
N LYS A 54 -2.55 8.55 4.16
CA LYS A 54 -3.72 9.43 4.36
C LYS A 54 -3.54 10.81 3.74
N THR A 55 -2.32 11.29 3.61
CA THR A 55 -1.98 12.61 3.05
C THR A 55 -1.35 12.53 1.66
N THR A 56 -0.96 11.34 1.22
CA THR A 56 -0.41 11.10 -0.11
C THR A 56 -1.47 11.40 -1.18
N SER A 57 -1.07 12.05 -2.27
CA SER A 57 -1.87 12.21 -3.47
C SER A 57 -1.19 11.56 -4.67
N LEU A 58 -1.97 10.84 -5.46
CA LEU A 58 -1.53 10.16 -6.67
C LEU A 58 -2.13 10.74 -7.96
N THR A 59 -2.79 11.89 -7.89
CA THR A 59 -3.48 12.54 -9.02
C THR A 59 -2.54 12.94 -10.16
N GLN A 60 -1.24 13.04 -9.90
CA GLN A 60 -0.23 13.38 -10.92
C GLN A 60 0.26 12.16 -11.72
N TYR A 61 -0.15 10.95 -11.37
CA TYR A 61 0.28 9.73 -12.05
C TYR A 61 -0.79 9.24 -13.01
N ASP A 62 -0.44 9.22 -14.30
CA ASP A 62 -1.25 8.67 -15.37
C ASP A 62 -0.70 7.30 -15.81
N ASP A 63 -1.52 6.49 -16.46
CA ASP A 63 -1.14 5.18 -17.02
C ASP A 63 -0.49 4.22 -15.99
N VAL A 64 -0.99 4.22 -14.77
CA VAL A 64 -0.54 3.29 -13.73
C VAL A 64 -1.04 1.88 -14.04
N HIS A 65 -0.13 0.92 -14.18
CA HIS A 65 -0.51 -0.47 -14.41
C HIS A 65 -0.93 -1.17 -13.13
N LEU A 66 -0.19 -0.95 -12.03
CA LEU A 66 -0.44 -1.61 -10.75
C LEU A 66 -0.31 -0.62 -9.59
N LEU A 67 -1.35 -0.51 -8.76
CA LEU A 67 -1.29 0.05 -7.42
C LEU A 67 -1.27 -1.09 -6.40
N CYS A 68 -0.28 -1.13 -5.52
CA CYS A 68 -0.18 -2.19 -4.52
C CYS A 68 0.19 -1.65 -3.14
N GLY A 69 -0.01 -2.50 -2.10
CA GLY A 69 0.40 -2.16 -0.74
C GLY A 69 0.04 -3.21 0.30
N GLY A 70 0.89 -3.30 1.32
CA GLY A 70 0.65 -4.06 2.54
C GLY A 70 -0.07 -3.20 3.58
N VAL A 71 -1.36 -2.91 3.35
CA VAL A 71 -2.13 -2.00 4.20
C VAL A 71 -2.28 -2.58 5.62
N PRO A 72 -1.86 -1.86 6.69
CA PRO A 72 -1.94 -2.37 8.06
C PRO A 72 -3.38 -2.75 8.45
N CYS A 73 -3.56 -3.97 8.95
CA CYS A 73 -4.84 -4.52 9.35
C CYS A 73 -4.89 -5.04 10.79
N GLN A 74 -4.28 -4.33 11.71
CA GLN A 74 -4.30 -4.72 13.13
C GLN A 74 -5.74 -4.80 13.69
N SER A 75 -6.66 -4.01 13.18
CA SER A 75 -8.09 -4.05 13.55
C SER A 75 -8.83 -5.31 13.06
N PHE A 76 -8.27 -6.04 12.10
CA PHE A 76 -8.85 -7.29 11.56
C PHE A 76 -8.07 -8.54 11.99
N SER A 77 -6.91 -8.39 12.64
CA SER A 77 -6.12 -9.53 13.10
C SER A 77 -6.78 -10.22 14.30
N GLN A 78 -6.54 -11.53 14.47
CA GLN A 78 -7.05 -12.29 15.61
C GLN A 78 -6.49 -11.82 16.96
N ALA A 79 -5.34 -11.14 16.96
CA ALA A 79 -4.70 -10.58 18.14
C ALA A 79 -5.19 -9.16 18.50
N GLY A 80 -6.02 -8.53 17.66
CA GLY A 80 -6.56 -7.18 17.88
C GLY A 80 -8.01 -7.20 18.42
N GLU A 81 -8.51 -6.02 18.80
CA GLU A 81 -9.87 -5.86 19.35
C GLU A 81 -11.01 -5.99 18.32
N ARG A 82 -10.71 -6.36 17.07
CA ARG A 82 -11.65 -6.57 15.95
C ARG A 82 -12.64 -5.42 15.74
N LYS A 83 -12.21 -4.17 15.92
CA LYS A 83 -13.06 -2.98 15.74
C LYS A 83 -13.38 -2.67 14.25
N GLY A 84 -12.73 -3.37 13.32
CA GLY A 84 -13.01 -3.22 11.89
C GLY A 84 -12.78 -1.81 11.38
N LEU A 85 -13.73 -1.29 10.61
CA LEU A 85 -13.68 0.06 10.02
C LEU A 85 -13.84 1.19 11.04
N ASP A 86 -14.33 0.92 12.25
CA ASP A 86 -14.45 1.91 13.32
C ASP A 86 -13.09 2.21 13.98
N ASP A 87 -12.08 1.37 13.75
CA ASP A 87 -10.69 1.62 14.16
C ASP A 87 -10.00 2.55 13.14
N PRO A 88 -9.27 3.59 13.57
CA PRO A 88 -8.50 4.47 12.68
C PRO A 88 -7.55 3.72 11.73
N ARG A 89 -7.11 2.53 12.11
CA ARG A 89 -6.26 1.64 11.29
C ARG A 89 -7.06 0.89 10.22
N GLY A 90 -8.34 0.58 10.49
CA GLY A 90 -9.27 0.01 9.51
C GLY A 90 -9.62 0.99 8.39
N GLN A 91 -9.55 2.30 8.68
CA GLN A 91 -9.78 3.35 7.70
C GLN A 91 -8.72 3.40 6.58
N LEU A 92 -7.54 2.79 6.78
CA LEU A 92 -6.49 2.75 5.74
C LEU A 92 -6.93 2.02 4.46
N ILE A 93 -7.87 1.09 4.55
CA ILE A 93 -8.48 0.45 3.37
C ILE A 93 -9.31 1.47 2.57
N ILE A 94 -10.01 2.36 3.26
CA ILE A 94 -10.78 3.45 2.62
C ILE A 94 -9.81 4.41 1.92
N GLU A 95 -8.69 4.73 2.55
CA GLU A 95 -7.65 5.57 1.94
C GLU A 95 -7.00 4.89 0.72
N PHE A 96 -6.77 3.58 0.78
CA PHE A 96 -6.29 2.85 -0.39
C PHE A 96 -7.29 2.92 -1.55
N ASN A 97 -8.59 2.81 -1.27
CA ASN A 97 -9.63 2.99 -2.29
C ASN A 97 -9.66 4.43 -2.85
N ARG A 98 -9.38 5.45 -2.02
CA ARG A 98 -9.21 6.84 -2.51
C ARG A 98 -8.06 6.93 -3.50
N LEU A 99 -6.91 6.31 -3.19
CA LEU A 99 -5.75 6.31 -4.08
C LEU A 99 -6.02 5.55 -5.39
N ILE A 100 -6.80 4.46 -5.37
CA ILE A 100 -7.27 3.78 -6.59
C ILE A 100 -8.04 4.78 -7.48
N ASN A 101 -8.96 5.55 -6.90
CA ASN A 101 -9.73 6.54 -7.66
C ASN A 101 -8.89 7.69 -8.20
N GLU A 102 -7.80 8.06 -7.52
CA GLU A 102 -6.92 9.14 -7.95
C GLU A 102 -6.05 8.76 -9.16
N CYS A 103 -5.40 7.60 -9.14
CA CYS A 103 -4.49 7.19 -10.22
C CYS A 103 -5.09 6.21 -11.21
N ASN A 104 -6.33 5.76 -10.99
CA ASN A 104 -7.10 4.86 -11.87
C ASN A 104 -6.25 3.73 -12.48
N PRO A 105 -5.64 2.85 -11.66
CA PRO A 105 -4.71 1.85 -12.14
C PRO A 105 -5.43 0.74 -12.90
N GLN A 106 -4.74 0.06 -13.82
CA GLN A 106 -5.29 -1.10 -14.54
C GLN A 106 -5.56 -2.29 -13.60
N MET A 107 -4.75 -2.42 -12.55
CA MET A 107 -4.85 -3.47 -11.52
C MET A 107 -4.50 -2.90 -10.15
N PHE A 108 -5.04 -3.50 -9.10
CA PHE A 108 -4.58 -3.24 -7.74
C PHE A 108 -4.35 -4.55 -6.99
N LEU A 109 -3.43 -4.52 -6.02
CA LEU A 109 -3.06 -5.63 -5.15
C LEU A 109 -2.97 -5.15 -3.71
N ILE A 110 -3.78 -5.71 -2.82
CA ILE A 110 -3.70 -5.46 -1.38
C ILE A 110 -3.21 -6.74 -0.70
N GLU A 111 -2.04 -6.68 -0.08
CA GLU A 111 -1.57 -7.73 0.83
C GLU A 111 -2.19 -7.50 2.20
N ASN A 112 -2.70 -8.57 2.80
CA ASN A 112 -3.35 -8.46 4.09
C ASN A 112 -3.49 -9.78 4.84
N VAL A 113 -3.84 -9.70 6.15
CA VAL A 113 -4.09 -10.89 6.97
C VAL A 113 -5.42 -11.56 6.60
N LYS A 114 -5.47 -12.89 6.74
CA LYS A 114 -6.68 -13.70 6.45
C LYS A 114 -7.95 -13.18 7.15
N GLY A 115 -7.80 -12.55 8.32
CA GLY A 115 -8.92 -12.00 9.10
C GLY A 115 -9.71 -10.91 8.35
N LEU A 116 -9.11 -10.22 7.39
CA LEU A 116 -9.80 -9.21 6.57
C LEU A 116 -10.96 -9.82 5.79
N VAL A 117 -10.76 -10.97 5.15
CA VAL A 117 -11.76 -11.63 4.29
C VAL A 117 -12.97 -12.13 5.08
N HIS A 118 -12.78 -12.41 6.37
CA HIS A 118 -13.83 -12.92 7.24
C HIS A 118 -14.48 -11.86 8.14
N HIS A 119 -14.11 -10.60 7.99
CA HIS A 119 -14.71 -9.54 8.81
C HIS A 119 -16.13 -9.22 8.32
N LEU A 120 -17.08 -9.16 9.27
CA LEU A 120 -18.51 -8.97 8.96
C LEU A 120 -18.80 -7.69 8.14
N SER A 121 -18.02 -6.61 8.36
CA SER A 121 -18.19 -5.35 7.61
C SER A 121 -17.77 -5.44 6.13
N LEU A 122 -17.05 -6.50 5.74
CA LEU A 122 -16.54 -6.70 4.38
C LEU A 122 -17.22 -7.84 3.63
N ILE A 123 -18.02 -8.67 4.33
CA ILE A 123 -18.73 -9.81 3.71
C ILE A 123 -19.78 -9.36 2.67
N HIS A 124 -20.21 -8.11 2.72
CA HIS A 124 -21.28 -7.56 1.88
C HIS A 124 -20.79 -6.51 0.87
N ILE A 125 -19.49 -6.43 0.66
CA ILE A 125 -18.92 -5.52 -0.37
C ILE A 125 -18.88 -6.20 -1.73
#